data_326900ba22ae749ce185f2d4d7f03ac5
#
_entry.id   326900ba22ae749ce185f2d4d7f03ac5
#
_cell.length_a   1.000
_cell.length_b   1.000
_cell.length_c   1.000
_cell.angle_alpha   90.00
_cell.angle_beta   90.00
_cell.angle_gamma   90.00
#
_symmetry.space_group_name_H-M   'P 1'
#
loop_
_entity.id
_entity.type
_entity.pdbx_description
1 polymer ?
#
loop_
_entity_poly.entity_id
_entity_poly.type
_entity_poly.pdbx_seq_one_letter_code
_entity_poly.pdbx_strand_id
1 'polypeptide(L)'
;MNKLCEDGVIAEAQKQSFGQNGINFISDSYRTAVSLEHAPQKIAAACAFLTVVLLRALPSDRGLSAALYGALAISERSLRSICTQMAELYVGNRKCERLLRDLVDMGHVPAAPAPRPPRAPPPSPPPVPGVTPSPSVLSGGGSAG
;
A
#
# COMPACT_ATOMS: atom_id res chain seq x y z
N MET A 1 12.58 15.30 13.28
CA MET A 1 11.77 14.64 14.33
C MET A 1 11.47 15.56 15.50
N ASN A 2 12.43 16.33 15.98
CA ASN A 2 12.23 17.26 17.10
C ASN A 2 11.13 18.31 16.86
N LYS A 3 11.06 18.89 15.65
CA LYS A 3 10.09 19.93 15.33
C LYS A 3 8.62 19.51 15.49
N LEU A 4 8.26 18.29 15.10
CA LEU A 4 6.88 17.77 15.25
C LEU A 4 6.50 17.52 16.71
N CYS A 5 7.47 17.31 17.58
CA CYS A 5 7.25 17.19 19.02
C CYS A 5 7.21 18.57 19.69
N GLU A 6 8.09 19.49 19.27
CA GLU A 6 8.11 20.87 19.77
C GLU A 6 6.83 21.61 19.41
N ASP A 7 6.27 21.35 18.22
CA ASP A 7 5.00 21.91 17.76
C ASP A 7 3.77 21.20 18.37
N GLY A 8 3.97 20.25 19.30
CA GLY A 8 2.88 19.54 20.00
C GLY A 8 2.07 18.57 19.14
N VAL A 9 2.51 18.29 17.91
CA VAL A 9 1.82 17.38 16.98
C VAL A 9 1.89 15.93 17.46
N ILE A 10 2.97 15.56 18.15
CA ILE A 10 3.19 14.20 18.65
C ILE A 10 3.41 14.25 20.16
N ALA A 11 2.56 13.53 20.91
CA ALA A 11 2.74 13.38 22.35
C ALA A 11 4.01 12.57 22.65
N GLU A 12 4.69 12.89 23.75
CA GLU A 12 5.91 12.22 24.18
C GLU A 12 5.73 10.68 24.24
N ALA A 13 4.60 10.24 24.76
CA ALA A 13 4.25 8.79 24.84
C ALA A 13 4.15 8.10 23.49
N GLN A 14 3.97 8.86 22.39
CA GLN A 14 3.82 8.33 21.04
C GLN A 14 5.12 8.33 20.24
N LYS A 15 6.21 8.91 20.76
CA LYS A 15 7.48 9.04 20.02
C LYS A 15 8.03 7.71 19.52
N GLN A 16 8.01 6.70 20.36
CA GLN A 16 8.52 5.36 20.01
C GLN A 16 7.67 4.74 18.89
N SER A 17 6.34 4.79 19.05
CA SER A 17 5.40 4.29 18.03
C SER A 17 5.52 5.06 16.73
N PHE A 18 5.73 6.39 16.80
CA PHE A 18 5.96 7.23 15.63
C PHE A 18 7.23 6.80 14.87
N GLY A 19 8.34 6.62 15.57
CA GLY A 19 9.60 6.18 14.96
C GLY A 19 9.45 4.82 14.28
N GLN A 20 8.85 3.85 14.97
CA GLN A 20 8.67 2.50 14.44
C GLN A 20 7.75 2.48 13.21
N ASN A 21 6.59 3.13 13.27
CA ASN A 21 5.68 3.18 12.14
C ASN A 21 6.26 3.97 10.96
N GLY A 22 7.00 5.05 11.22
CA GLY A 22 7.70 5.80 10.19
C GLY A 22 8.70 4.95 9.43
N ILE A 23 9.52 4.14 10.13
CA ILE A 23 10.48 3.22 9.53
C ILE A 23 9.75 2.15 8.71
N ASN A 24 8.62 1.63 9.21
CA ASN A 24 7.82 0.65 8.48
C ASN A 24 7.31 1.24 7.15
N PHE A 25 6.74 2.46 7.17
CA PHE A 25 6.30 3.13 5.93
C PHE A 25 7.45 3.41 4.96
N ILE A 26 8.64 3.80 5.46
CA ILE A 26 9.83 3.97 4.60
C ILE A 26 10.20 2.63 3.96
N SER A 27 10.22 1.54 4.72
CA SER A 27 10.52 0.21 4.19
C SER A 27 9.50 -0.23 3.13
N ASP A 28 8.21 0.05 3.37
CA ASP A 28 7.15 -0.26 2.42
C ASP A 28 7.25 0.60 1.14
N SER A 29 7.76 1.83 1.22
CA SER A 29 7.93 2.68 0.03
C SER A 29 8.85 2.06 -1.03
N TYR A 30 9.82 1.25 -0.64
CA TYR A 30 10.70 0.52 -1.58
C TYR A 30 9.99 -0.60 -2.34
N ARG A 31 8.77 -0.96 -1.93
CA ARG A 31 7.93 -1.95 -2.62
C ARG A 31 7.02 -1.32 -3.68
N THR A 32 7.12 -0.01 -3.86
CA THR A 32 6.34 0.79 -4.81
C THR A 32 7.26 1.50 -5.79
N ALA A 33 6.68 2.15 -6.82
CA ALA A 33 7.42 3.00 -7.73
C ALA A 33 7.79 4.37 -7.12
N VAL A 34 7.32 4.69 -5.93
CA VAL A 34 7.55 5.97 -5.23
C VAL A 34 9.04 6.32 -5.16
N SER A 35 9.89 5.32 -4.89
CA SER A 35 11.35 5.53 -4.78
C SER A 35 12.03 5.92 -6.10
N LEU A 36 11.38 5.65 -7.23
CA LEU A 36 11.86 6.00 -8.57
C LEU A 36 11.34 7.37 -9.03
N GLU A 37 10.19 7.80 -8.52
CA GLU A 37 9.50 8.99 -8.99
C GLU A 37 9.72 10.22 -8.10
N HIS A 38 10.08 10.01 -6.84
CA HIS A 38 10.16 11.08 -5.86
C HIS A 38 11.50 11.12 -5.12
N ALA A 39 11.95 12.34 -4.79
CA ALA A 39 13.16 12.53 -4.00
C ALA A 39 12.99 11.93 -2.58
N PRO A 40 14.05 11.35 -1.97
CA PRO A 40 13.99 10.71 -0.65
C PRO A 40 13.40 11.57 0.44
N GLN A 41 13.66 12.89 0.41
CA GLN A 41 13.12 13.84 1.38
C GLN A 41 11.59 13.93 1.33
N LYS A 42 11.00 13.87 0.10
CA LYS A 42 9.55 13.88 -0.09
C LYS A 42 8.92 12.57 0.40
N ILE A 43 9.60 11.45 0.17
CA ILE A 43 9.17 10.14 0.64
C ILE A 43 9.17 10.12 2.16
N ALA A 44 10.24 10.57 2.80
CA ALA A 44 10.35 10.64 4.25
C ALA A 44 9.25 11.54 4.86
N ALA A 45 8.98 12.69 4.23
CA ALA A 45 7.91 13.60 4.65
C ALA A 45 6.52 12.94 4.53
N ALA A 46 6.25 12.23 3.44
CA ALA A 46 4.99 11.52 3.26
C ALA A 46 4.85 10.34 4.25
N CYS A 47 5.92 9.61 4.53
CA CYS A 47 5.91 8.54 5.55
C CYS A 47 5.66 9.10 6.96
N ALA A 48 6.23 10.26 7.28
CA ALA A 48 5.94 10.96 8.53
C ALA A 48 4.47 11.38 8.59
N PHE A 49 3.91 11.93 7.52
CA PHE A 49 2.49 12.26 7.42
C PHE A 49 1.60 11.04 7.63
N LEU A 50 1.85 9.93 6.92
CA LEU A 50 1.11 8.68 7.09
C LEU A 50 1.15 8.18 8.53
N THR A 51 2.28 8.33 9.20
CA THR A 51 2.45 7.95 10.60
C THR A 51 1.60 8.83 11.52
N VAL A 52 1.56 10.14 11.28
CA VAL A 52 0.72 11.07 12.05
C VAL A 52 -0.77 10.72 11.89
N VAL A 53 -1.22 10.42 10.67
CA VAL A 53 -2.60 9.98 10.40
C VAL A 53 -2.89 8.67 11.10
N LEU A 54 -2.00 7.68 11.01
CA LEU A 54 -2.16 6.36 11.63
C LEU A 54 -2.31 6.47 13.16
N LEU A 55 -1.49 7.31 13.78
CA LEU A 55 -1.50 7.53 15.24
C LEU A 55 -2.61 8.48 15.70
N ARG A 56 -3.40 9.03 14.77
CA ARG A 56 -4.41 10.06 15.06
C ARG A 56 -3.86 11.25 15.84
N ALA A 57 -2.63 11.60 15.59
CA ALA A 57 -2.00 12.76 16.16
C ALA A 57 -2.48 14.09 15.50
N LEU A 58 -3.33 13.99 14.46
CA LEU A 58 -3.96 15.16 13.86
C LEU A 58 -5.20 15.55 14.68
N PRO A 59 -5.28 16.75 15.23
CA PRO A 59 -6.54 17.34 15.66
C PRO A 59 -7.47 17.45 14.43
N SER A 60 -8.77 17.31 14.67
CA SER A 60 -9.82 17.31 13.64
C SER A 60 -9.93 18.62 12.85
N ASP A 61 -9.07 19.59 13.09
CA ASP A 61 -9.14 20.92 12.53
C ASP A 61 -8.34 21.05 11.23
N ARG A 62 -9.02 21.43 10.15
CA ARG A 62 -8.44 21.58 8.79
C ARG A 62 -7.27 22.58 8.71
N GLY A 63 -7.13 23.45 9.72
CA GLY A 63 -6.02 24.40 9.80
C GLY A 63 -4.65 23.76 10.01
N LEU A 64 -4.62 22.58 10.61
CA LEU A 64 -3.36 21.88 10.90
C LEU A 64 -2.71 21.26 9.66
N SER A 65 -3.48 20.99 8.61
CA SER A 65 -2.94 20.47 7.34
C SER A 65 -1.90 21.43 6.74
N ALA A 66 -2.18 22.74 6.72
CA ALA A 66 -1.27 23.72 6.15
C ALA A 66 0.03 23.86 6.97
N ALA A 67 -0.09 23.86 8.31
CA ALA A 67 1.07 23.88 9.21
C ALA A 67 1.93 22.63 9.06
N LEU A 68 1.29 21.46 8.92
CA LEU A 68 1.98 20.18 8.72
C LEU A 68 2.70 20.12 7.37
N TYR A 69 2.08 20.62 6.28
CA TYR A 69 2.74 20.72 4.97
C TYR A 69 3.96 21.63 5.02
N GLY A 70 3.85 22.77 5.71
CA GLY A 70 4.97 23.67 5.91
C GLY A 70 6.09 23.02 6.72
N ALA A 71 5.77 22.33 7.81
CA ALA A 71 6.74 21.64 8.66
C ALA A 71 7.43 20.47 7.93
N LEU A 72 6.72 19.76 7.06
CA LEU A 72 7.25 18.64 6.28
C LEU A 72 7.92 19.08 4.97
N ALA A 73 7.82 20.37 4.60
CA ALA A 73 8.38 20.91 3.35
C ALA A 73 7.99 20.10 2.09
N ILE A 74 6.75 19.61 2.05
CA ILE A 74 6.21 18.83 0.94
C ILE A 74 5.00 19.54 0.33
N SER A 75 4.90 19.53 -1.01
CA SER A 75 3.71 20.03 -1.69
C SER A 75 2.55 19.03 -1.59
N GLU A 76 1.33 19.52 -1.51
CA GLU A 76 0.13 18.70 -1.47
C GLU A 76 0.07 17.69 -2.64
N ARG A 77 0.45 18.15 -3.85
CA ARG A 77 0.51 17.28 -5.04
C ARG A 77 1.45 16.10 -4.86
N SER A 78 2.67 16.35 -4.35
CA SER A 78 3.66 15.28 -4.12
C SER A 78 3.18 14.34 -3.01
N LEU A 79 2.62 14.89 -1.94
CA LEU A 79 2.07 14.10 -0.85
C LEU A 79 0.94 13.19 -1.32
N ARG A 80 -0.01 13.72 -2.07
CA ARG A 80 -1.13 12.96 -2.65
C ARG A 80 -0.65 11.84 -3.55
N SER A 81 0.32 12.11 -4.43
CA SER A 81 0.90 11.09 -5.32
C SER A 81 1.52 9.95 -4.53
N ILE A 82 2.35 10.27 -3.53
CA ILE A 82 3.02 9.25 -2.70
C ILE A 82 2.00 8.48 -1.86
N CYS A 83 1.06 9.16 -1.21
CA CYS A 83 0.03 8.50 -0.40
C CYS A 83 -0.85 7.55 -1.23
N THR A 84 -1.20 7.92 -2.46
CA THR A 84 -1.98 7.07 -3.36
C THR A 84 -1.22 5.78 -3.69
N GLN A 85 0.03 5.88 -4.08
CA GLN A 85 0.86 4.71 -4.41
C GLN A 85 1.11 3.82 -3.18
N MET A 86 1.36 4.43 -2.03
CA MET A 86 1.53 3.70 -0.76
C MET A 86 0.24 3.00 -0.33
N ALA A 87 -0.91 3.66 -0.51
CA ALA A 87 -2.21 3.12 -0.13
C ALA A 87 -2.54 1.82 -0.87
N GLU A 88 -2.07 1.65 -2.11
CA GLU A 88 -2.26 0.42 -2.89
C GLU A 88 -1.71 -0.82 -2.19
N LEU A 89 -0.61 -0.69 -1.42
CA LEU A 89 -0.04 -1.78 -0.64
C LEU A 89 -0.95 -2.24 0.51
N TYR A 90 -1.83 -1.36 0.97
CA TYR A 90 -2.64 -1.58 2.16
C TYR A 90 -4.08 -1.95 1.85
N VAL A 91 -4.46 -1.97 0.57
CA VAL A 91 -5.79 -2.43 0.14
C VAL A 91 -6.00 -3.89 0.55
N GLY A 92 -7.09 -4.16 1.26
CA GLY A 92 -7.40 -5.50 1.79
C GLY A 92 -6.71 -5.83 3.13
N ASN A 93 -5.86 -4.96 3.66
CA ASN A 93 -5.27 -5.14 4.97
C ASN A 93 -6.17 -4.53 6.06
N ARG A 94 -6.85 -5.38 6.84
CA ARG A 94 -7.78 -4.96 7.91
C ARG A 94 -7.17 -3.97 8.91
N LYS A 95 -5.87 -4.09 9.20
CA LYS A 95 -5.19 -3.18 10.14
C LYS A 95 -5.03 -1.77 9.57
N CYS A 96 -5.03 -1.64 8.25
CA CYS A 96 -4.83 -0.38 7.55
C CYS A 96 -6.15 0.21 6.97
N GLU A 97 -7.28 -0.51 7.06
CA GLU A 97 -8.57 -0.03 6.54
C GLU A 97 -8.94 1.36 7.05
N ARG A 98 -8.63 1.61 8.32
CA ARG A 98 -8.90 2.90 8.95
C ARG A 98 -7.99 3.99 8.41
N LEU A 99 -6.68 3.72 8.29
CA LEU A 99 -5.74 4.65 7.68
C LEU A 99 -6.19 5.02 6.27
N LEU A 100 -6.60 4.03 5.46
CA LEU A 100 -7.10 4.27 4.10
C LEU A 100 -8.34 5.14 4.09
N ARG A 101 -9.29 4.92 5.00
CA ARG A 101 -10.49 5.74 5.14
C ARG A 101 -10.15 7.18 5.49
N ASP A 102 -9.31 7.37 6.51
CA ASP A 102 -8.90 8.70 6.95
C ASP A 102 -8.19 9.46 5.80
N LEU A 103 -7.35 8.78 5.00
CA LEU A 103 -6.69 9.38 3.83
C LEU A 103 -7.67 9.75 2.70
N VAL A 104 -8.71 8.96 2.49
CA VAL A 104 -9.79 9.26 1.52
C VAL A 104 -10.60 10.45 2.00
N ASP A 105 -10.99 10.50 3.26
CA ASP A 105 -11.77 11.58 3.86
C ASP A 105 -10.99 12.92 3.83
N MET A 106 -9.67 12.85 3.95
CA MET A 106 -8.77 14.00 3.80
C MET A 106 -8.50 14.38 2.34
N GLY A 107 -8.96 13.61 1.36
CA GLY A 107 -8.75 13.83 -0.07
C GLY A 107 -7.33 13.53 -0.57
N HIS A 108 -6.53 12.80 0.19
CA HIS A 108 -5.17 12.41 -0.20
C HIS A 108 -5.11 11.15 -1.04
N VAL A 109 -6.13 10.32 -0.97
CA VAL A 109 -6.27 9.11 -1.77
C VAL A 109 -7.65 9.13 -2.42
N PRO A 110 -7.79 8.80 -3.72
CA PRO A 110 -9.10 8.67 -4.34
C PRO A 110 -9.87 7.53 -3.67
N ALA A 111 -11.18 7.69 -3.51
CA ALA A 111 -12.03 6.60 -3.08
C ALA A 111 -11.76 5.40 -3.99
N ALA A 112 -11.42 4.25 -3.41
CA ALA A 112 -11.08 3.08 -4.19
C ALA A 112 -12.21 2.78 -5.19
N PRO A 113 -11.93 2.56 -6.48
CA PRO A 113 -12.94 2.06 -7.39
C PRO A 113 -13.46 0.75 -6.82
N ALA A 114 -14.78 0.55 -6.92
CA ALA A 114 -15.44 -0.69 -6.47
C ALA A 114 -14.61 -1.91 -6.91
N PRO A 115 -14.46 -2.94 -6.07
CA PRO A 115 -13.62 -4.09 -6.38
C PRO A 115 -13.99 -4.62 -7.77
N ARG A 116 -13.00 -4.66 -8.65
CA ARG A 116 -13.21 -5.23 -9.99
C ARG A 116 -13.79 -6.63 -9.82
N PRO A 117 -14.88 -6.94 -10.52
CA PRO A 117 -15.38 -8.31 -10.53
C PRO A 117 -14.22 -9.25 -10.91
N PRO A 118 -14.15 -10.45 -10.31
CA PRO A 118 -13.08 -11.39 -10.60
C PRO A 118 -12.96 -11.55 -12.11
N ARG A 119 -11.74 -11.34 -12.61
CA ARG A 119 -11.45 -11.46 -14.03
C ARG A 119 -11.90 -12.85 -14.46
N ALA A 120 -12.79 -12.91 -15.45
CA ALA A 120 -13.22 -14.17 -16.03
C ALA A 120 -11.97 -15.02 -16.35
N PRO A 121 -11.97 -16.31 -16.06
CA PRO A 121 -10.85 -17.18 -16.40
C PRO A 121 -10.56 -17.02 -17.90
N PRO A 122 -9.26 -17.03 -18.29
CA PRO A 122 -8.90 -16.93 -19.69
C PRO A 122 -9.62 -18.06 -20.47
N PRO A 123 -10.10 -17.78 -21.70
CA PRO A 123 -10.73 -18.82 -22.53
C PRO A 123 -9.76 -19.97 -22.66
N SER A 124 -10.27 -21.19 -22.49
CA SER A 124 -9.48 -22.40 -22.65
C SER A 124 -8.77 -22.39 -24.01
N PRO A 125 -7.49 -22.76 -24.08
CA PRO A 125 -6.77 -22.83 -25.34
C PRO A 125 -7.54 -23.75 -26.30
N PRO A 126 -7.60 -23.41 -27.60
CA PRO A 126 -8.26 -24.25 -28.59
C PRO A 126 -7.61 -25.65 -28.58
N PRO A 127 -8.40 -26.71 -28.80
CA PRO A 127 -7.87 -28.05 -28.84
C PRO A 127 -6.77 -28.13 -29.92
N VAL A 128 -5.59 -28.60 -29.53
CA VAL A 128 -4.46 -28.80 -30.45
C VAL A 128 -4.81 -29.92 -31.40
N PRO A 129 -4.94 -29.67 -32.71
CA PRO A 129 -5.21 -30.73 -33.66
C PRO A 129 -3.96 -31.62 -33.77
N GLY A 130 -4.04 -32.90 -33.41
CA GLY A 130 -3.03 -33.88 -33.78
C GLY A 130 -2.38 -34.69 -32.67
N VAL A 131 -2.87 -34.71 -31.44
CA VAL A 131 -2.40 -35.70 -30.45
C VAL A 131 -3.44 -36.85 -30.39
N THR A 132 -3.26 -37.83 -31.23
CA THR A 132 -3.93 -39.11 -31.08
C THR A 132 -3.35 -39.82 -29.86
N PRO A 133 -4.19 -40.29 -28.91
CA PRO A 133 -3.69 -41.13 -27.82
C PRO A 133 -3.22 -42.47 -28.40
N SER A 134 -1.93 -42.77 -28.18
CA SER A 134 -1.38 -44.08 -28.51
C SER A 134 -2.10 -45.18 -27.71
N PRO A 135 -2.54 -46.26 -28.33
CA PRO A 135 -3.16 -47.35 -27.61
C PRO A 135 -2.12 -48.04 -26.73
N SER A 136 -2.40 -48.05 -25.41
CA SER A 136 -1.64 -48.84 -24.47
C SER A 136 -1.73 -50.33 -24.83
N VAL A 137 -0.61 -50.90 -25.20
CA VAL A 137 -0.48 -52.34 -25.41
C VAL A 137 -0.57 -53.03 -24.04
N LEU A 138 -1.69 -53.65 -23.78
CA LEU A 138 -1.86 -54.63 -22.71
C LEU A 138 -1.10 -55.89 -23.11
N SER A 139 0.12 -56.03 -22.59
CA SER A 139 0.83 -57.28 -22.63
C SER A 139 0.29 -58.22 -21.55
N GLY A 140 -0.59 -59.12 -21.94
CA GLY A 140 -0.97 -60.27 -21.15
C GLY A 140 0.18 -61.26 -21.14
N GLY A 141 0.73 -61.53 -19.94
CA GLY A 141 1.65 -62.62 -19.69
C GLY A 141 1.00 -63.61 -18.73
N GLY A 142 0.29 -64.59 -19.25
CA GLY A 142 -0.07 -65.77 -18.50
C GLY A 142 1.15 -66.65 -18.37
N SER A 143 1.36 -67.24 -17.21
CA SER A 143 2.17 -68.41 -17.03
C SER A 143 1.53 -69.30 -16.00
N ALA A 144 1.15 -70.48 -16.45
CA ALA A 144 0.87 -71.63 -15.65
C ALA A 144 2.19 -72.34 -15.35
N GLY A 145 2.29 -72.97 -14.18
CA GLY A 145 3.35 -73.89 -13.79
C GLY A 145 3.32 -74.15 -12.31
#